data_39213cc6fe3f92ae9869da524959d4b6
#
_entry.id   39213cc6fe3f92ae9869da524959d4b6
#
_cell.length_a   1.000
_cell.length_b   1.000
_cell.length_c   1.000
_cell.angle_alpha   90.00
_cell.angle_beta   90.00
_cell.angle_gamma   90.00
#
_symmetry.space_group_name_H-M   'P 1'
#
loop_
_entity.id
_entity.type
_entity.pdbx_description
1 polymer ?
#
loop_
_entity_poly.entity_id
_entity_poly.type
_entity_poly.pdbx_seq_one_letter_code
_entity_poly.pdbx_strand_id
1 'polypeptide(L)'
;MRKYYIYIMSNTYNTTIYVGVTDNLERRVSEHRTPEGRSFTSRYNCHKLVYYEEFSNIIEAISREKQIKSWNRQRKDLLILSMNPAWKDLMPRDDMEIATSPLGSSQ
;
A
#
# COMPACT_ATOMS: atom_id res chain seq x y z
N MET A 1 11.88 16.30 -10.43
CA MET A 1 12.21 14.98 -10.96
C MET A 1 11.12 13.99 -10.59
N ARG A 2 10.70 13.17 -11.54
CA ARG A 2 9.61 12.24 -11.30
C ARG A 2 10.11 10.99 -10.61
N LYS A 3 9.31 10.46 -9.69
CA LYS A 3 9.62 9.22 -9.00
C LYS A 3 8.51 8.21 -9.22
N TYR A 4 8.87 6.95 -9.11
CA TYR A 4 7.96 5.83 -9.30
C TYR A 4 8.10 4.88 -8.13
N TYR A 5 7.03 4.19 -7.81
CA TYR A 5 7.01 3.32 -6.64
C TYR A 5 6.38 1.98 -7.01
N ILE A 6 6.97 0.91 -6.51
CA ILE A 6 6.20 -0.33 -6.35
C ILE A 6 5.70 -0.32 -4.92
N TYR A 7 4.54 -0.90 -4.72
CA TYR A 7 3.93 -0.87 -3.40
C TYR A 7 3.12 -2.13 -3.18
N ILE A 8 2.92 -2.49 -1.92
CA ILE A 8 2.10 -3.63 -1.55
C ILE A 8 1.05 -3.15 -0.54
N MET A 9 -0.21 -3.41 -0.87
CA MET A 9 -1.34 -3.15 0.02
C MET A 9 -1.81 -4.44 0.64
N SER A 10 -2.37 -4.36 1.84
CA SER A 10 -2.86 -5.53 2.56
C SER A 10 -4.20 -5.21 3.22
N ASN A 11 -5.00 -6.24 3.42
CA ASN A 11 -6.19 -6.10 4.26
C ASN A 11 -5.76 -6.10 5.73
N THR A 12 -6.71 -5.82 6.62
CA THR A 12 -6.43 -5.72 8.06
C THR A 12 -5.83 -6.99 8.63
N TYR A 13 -6.24 -8.13 8.11
CA TYR A 13 -5.82 -9.42 8.67
C TYR A 13 -4.60 -10.02 7.98
N ASN A 14 -4.02 -9.29 7.02
CA ASN A 14 -2.81 -9.71 6.30
C ASN A 14 -3.02 -11.03 5.53
N THR A 15 -4.24 -11.31 5.13
CA THR A 15 -4.55 -12.52 4.37
C THR A 15 -4.56 -12.29 2.87
N THR A 16 -4.79 -11.06 2.45
CA THR A 16 -4.83 -10.69 1.04
C THR A 16 -3.88 -9.54 0.80
N ILE A 17 -3.05 -9.64 -0.23
CA ILE A 17 -2.14 -8.56 -0.59
C ILE A 17 -2.28 -8.24 -2.07
N TYR A 18 -1.90 -7.00 -2.42
CA TYR A 18 -1.93 -6.50 -3.79
C TYR A 18 -0.62 -5.78 -4.08
N VAL A 19 0.03 -6.11 -5.20
CA VAL A 19 1.28 -5.48 -5.64
C VAL A 19 0.98 -4.59 -6.83
N GLY A 20 1.44 -3.33 -6.77
CA GLY A 20 1.20 -2.40 -7.86
C GLY A 20 2.38 -1.47 -8.09
N VAL A 21 2.26 -0.64 -9.12
CA VAL A 21 3.26 0.38 -9.46
C VAL A 21 2.52 1.69 -9.71
N THR A 22 3.13 2.80 -9.28
CA THR A 22 2.51 4.12 -9.44
C THR A 22 3.57 5.20 -9.50
N ASP A 23 3.20 6.36 -10.06
CA ASP A 23 4.04 7.55 -10.00
C ASP A 23 3.58 8.51 -8.90
N ASN A 24 2.55 8.14 -8.14
CA ASN A 24 2.07 8.98 -7.04
C ASN A 24 1.50 8.07 -5.94
N LEU A 25 2.35 7.76 -4.97
CA LEU A 25 2.00 6.78 -3.95
C LEU A 25 0.81 7.24 -3.10
N GLU A 26 0.80 8.50 -2.68
CA GLU A 26 -0.28 9.02 -1.85
C GLU A 26 -1.62 8.95 -2.56
N ARG A 27 -1.67 9.39 -3.81
CA ARG A 27 -2.90 9.36 -4.57
C ARG A 27 -3.39 7.93 -4.76
N ARG A 28 -2.47 7.03 -5.08
CA ARG A 28 -2.86 5.65 -5.36
C ARG A 28 -3.38 4.93 -4.12
N VAL A 29 -2.72 5.16 -2.98
CA VAL A 29 -3.19 4.59 -1.72
C VAL A 29 -4.56 5.14 -1.37
N SER A 30 -4.77 6.43 -1.58
CA SER A 30 -6.07 7.06 -1.34
C SER A 30 -7.15 6.43 -2.22
N GLU A 31 -6.83 6.17 -3.50
CA GLU A 31 -7.77 5.53 -4.41
C GLU A 31 -8.15 4.12 -3.96
N HIS A 32 -7.18 3.39 -3.44
CA HIS A 32 -7.46 2.04 -2.94
C HIS A 32 -8.38 2.05 -1.73
N ARG A 33 -8.45 3.17 -1.03
CA ARG A 33 -9.29 3.31 0.16
C ARG A 33 -10.69 3.84 -0.15
N THR A 34 -10.98 4.13 -1.40
CA THR A 34 -12.26 4.68 -1.80
C THR A 34 -13.32 3.59 -1.81
N PRO A 35 -14.41 3.77 -1.06
CA PRO A 35 -15.46 2.72 -0.99
C PRO A 35 -16.11 2.42 -2.31
N GLU A 36 -16.18 3.41 -3.20
CA GLU A 36 -16.80 3.23 -4.53
C GLU A 36 -15.89 2.53 -5.51
N GLY A 37 -14.65 2.27 -5.10
CA GLY A 37 -13.70 1.64 -5.99
C GLY A 37 -14.14 0.25 -6.40
N ARG A 38 -13.83 -0.10 -7.65
CA ARG A 38 -14.17 -1.42 -8.20
C ARG A 38 -12.94 -2.26 -8.44
N SER A 39 -11.80 -1.78 -7.96
CA SER A 39 -10.56 -2.49 -8.11
C SER A 39 -10.50 -3.68 -7.16
N PHE A 40 -9.53 -4.56 -7.41
CA PHE A 40 -9.26 -5.69 -6.53
C PHE A 40 -9.06 -5.22 -5.10
N THR A 41 -8.29 -4.16 -4.90
CA THR A 41 -7.94 -3.69 -3.55
C THR A 41 -9.16 -3.22 -2.78
N SER A 42 -10.08 -2.52 -3.45
CA SER A 42 -11.31 -2.08 -2.83
C SER A 42 -12.19 -3.26 -2.45
N ARG A 43 -12.29 -4.22 -3.35
CA ARG A 43 -13.14 -5.39 -3.18
C ARG A 43 -12.69 -6.25 -2.02
N TYR A 44 -11.39 -6.39 -1.80
CA TYR A 44 -10.83 -7.25 -0.76
C TYR A 44 -10.32 -6.47 0.44
N ASN A 45 -10.68 -5.18 0.52
CA ASN A 45 -10.33 -4.32 1.66
C ASN A 45 -8.83 -4.19 1.89
N CYS A 46 -8.06 -4.13 0.81
CA CYS A 46 -6.62 -3.93 0.91
C CYS A 46 -6.34 -2.43 1.07
N HIS A 47 -6.55 -1.91 2.27
CA HIS A 47 -6.46 -0.48 2.55
C HIS A 47 -5.18 -0.09 3.27
N LYS A 48 -4.37 -1.04 3.67
CA LYS A 48 -3.19 -0.81 4.47
C LYS A 48 -1.95 -0.89 3.58
N LEU A 49 -1.12 0.16 3.59
CA LEU A 49 0.15 0.15 2.83
C LEU A 49 1.20 -0.50 3.70
N VAL A 50 1.71 -1.66 3.28
CA VAL A 50 2.65 -2.42 4.11
C VAL A 50 4.07 -2.44 3.57
N TYR A 51 4.29 -2.02 2.32
CA TYR A 51 5.62 -2.03 1.72
C TYR A 51 5.68 -1.12 0.51
N TYR A 52 6.83 -0.48 0.24
CA TYR A 52 7.05 0.24 -1.00
C TYR A 52 8.54 0.37 -1.29
N GLU A 53 8.88 0.57 -2.56
CA GLU A 53 10.22 0.88 -3.02
C GLU A 53 10.13 2.04 -4.00
N GLU A 54 11.12 2.91 -4.00
CA GLU A 54 11.15 4.09 -4.84
C GLU A 54 12.16 3.90 -5.98
N PHE A 55 11.77 4.37 -7.17
CA PHE A 55 12.60 4.30 -8.37
C PHE A 55 12.57 5.63 -9.09
N SER A 56 13.66 5.97 -9.74
CA SER A 56 13.71 7.16 -10.60
C SER A 56 13.38 6.83 -12.06
N ASN A 57 13.22 5.57 -12.40
CA ASN A 57 13.01 5.09 -13.77
C ASN A 57 11.78 4.17 -13.78
N ILE A 58 10.81 4.51 -14.65
CA ILE A 58 9.56 3.75 -14.72
C ILE A 58 9.79 2.30 -15.15
N ILE A 59 10.76 2.08 -16.04
CA ILE A 59 11.01 0.73 -16.54
C ILE A 59 11.53 -0.16 -15.42
N GLU A 60 12.41 0.38 -14.58
CA GLU A 60 12.90 -0.37 -13.42
C GLU A 60 11.79 -0.68 -12.44
N ALA A 61 10.89 0.29 -12.21
CA ALA A 61 9.78 0.07 -11.30
C ALA A 61 8.86 -1.04 -11.82
N ILE A 62 8.53 -1.01 -13.11
CA ILE A 62 7.69 -2.03 -13.71
C ILE A 62 8.35 -3.39 -13.66
N SER A 63 9.66 -3.45 -13.93
CA SER A 63 10.39 -4.72 -13.84
C SER A 63 10.34 -5.30 -12.44
N ARG A 64 10.51 -4.43 -11.44
CA ARG A 64 10.46 -4.88 -10.04
C ARG A 64 9.07 -5.38 -9.68
N GLU A 65 8.05 -4.66 -10.11
CA GLU A 65 6.67 -5.08 -9.85
C GLU A 65 6.39 -6.47 -10.42
N LYS A 66 6.82 -6.69 -11.66
CA LYS A 66 6.63 -7.99 -12.30
C LYS A 66 7.40 -9.09 -11.57
N GLN A 67 8.62 -8.78 -11.15
CA GLN A 67 9.43 -9.72 -10.40
C GLN A 67 8.72 -10.14 -9.12
N ILE A 68 8.26 -9.17 -8.34
CA ILE A 68 7.60 -9.47 -7.06
C ILE A 68 6.30 -10.24 -7.30
N LYS A 69 5.55 -9.87 -8.33
CA LYS A 69 4.29 -10.58 -8.63
C LYS A 69 4.52 -12.05 -8.98
N SER A 70 5.70 -12.38 -9.50
CA SER A 70 6.01 -13.76 -9.87
C SER A 70 6.38 -14.62 -8.66
N TRP A 71 6.64 -14.02 -7.51
CA TRP A 71 7.02 -14.76 -6.30
C TRP A 71 5.80 -15.39 -5.66
N ASN A 72 6.02 -16.47 -4.88
CA ASN A 72 4.95 -17.03 -4.08
C ASN A 72 4.66 -16.12 -2.88
N ARG A 73 3.59 -16.41 -2.17
CA ARG A 73 3.13 -15.57 -1.06
C ARG A 73 4.19 -15.46 0.04
N GLN A 74 4.83 -16.59 0.36
CA GLN A 74 5.81 -16.60 1.43
C GLN A 74 6.97 -15.65 1.16
N ARG A 75 7.43 -15.61 -0.06
CA ARG A 75 8.54 -14.73 -0.43
C ARG A 75 8.12 -13.27 -0.40
N LYS A 76 6.89 -12.98 -0.80
CA LYS A 76 6.35 -11.62 -0.70
C LYS A 76 6.26 -11.19 0.76
N ASP A 77 5.83 -12.10 1.63
CA ASP A 77 5.74 -11.80 3.06
C ASP A 77 7.11 -11.48 3.64
N LEU A 78 8.13 -12.22 3.24
CA LEU A 78 9.50 -11.95 3.71
C LEU A 78 9.98 -10.57 3.27
N LEU A 79 9.62 -10.17 2.06
CA LEU A 79 9.97 -8.85 1.58
C LEU A 79 9.31 -7.77 2.44
N ILE A 80 8.04 -7.94 2.75
CA ILE A 80 7.32 -7.00 3.61
C ILE A 80 7.99 -6.93 4.98
N LEU A 81 8.32 -8.07 5.55
CA LEU A 81 8.94 -8.14 6.87
C LEU A 81 10.29 -7.44 6.92
N SER A 82 11.01 -7.38 5.79
CA SER A 82 12.32 -6.73 5.75
C SER A 82 12.23 -5.23 5.99
N MET A 83 11.08 -4.61 5.69
CA MET A 83 10.87 -3.19 5.93
C MET A 83 9.92 -2.95 7.10
N ASN A 84 8.97 -3.85 7.30
CA ASN A 84 7.81 -3.58 8.15
C ASN A 84 7.42 -4.85 8.91
N PRO A 85 8.22 -5.22 9.94
CA PRO A 85 7.97 -6.49 10.65
C PRO A 85 6.59 -6.60 11.28
N ALA A 86 5.99 -5.46 11.63
CA ALA A 86 4.69 -5.47 12.31
C ALA A 86 3.52 -5.34 11.34
N TRP A 87 3.77 -5.24 10.04
CA TRP A 87 2.74 -5.03 9.02
C TRP A 87 1.88 -3.83 9.33
N LYS A 88 2.51 -2.76 9.79
CA LYS A 88 1.81 -1.51 10.08
C LYS A 88 1.42 -0.82 8.79
N ASP A 89 0.39 0.02 8.87
CA ASP A 89 0.05 0.90 7.77
C ASP A 89 1.10 2.00 7.69
N LEU A 90 1.90 1.98 6.62
CA LEU A 90 2.99 2.94 6.44
C LEU A 90 2.49 4.31 5.99
N MET A 91 1.20 4.43 5.71
CA MET A 91 0.58 5.69 5.34
C MET A 91 -0.75 5.82 6.06
N PRO A 92 -0.72 6.04 7.39
CA PRO A 92 -1.96 6.13 8.16
C PRO A 92 -2.80 7.32 7.70
N ARG A 93 -4.10 7.19 7.85
CA ARG A 93 -5.01 8.24 7.44
C ARG A 93 -4.94 9.42 8.39
N ASP A 94 -4.93 10.62 7.83
CA ASP A 94 -4.90 11.82 8.64
C ASP A 94 -6.17 11.98 9.46
N ASP A 95 -7.29 11.56 8.91
CA ASP A 95 -8.56 11.69 9.62
C ASP A 95 -8.61 10.85 10.88
N MET A 96 -7.72 9.92 11.04
CA MET A 96 -7.65 9.13 12.26
C MET A 96 -6.97 9.87 13.38
N GLU A 97 -6.24 10.88 13.05
CA GLU A 97 -5.55 11.69 14.05
C GLU A 97 -6.48 12.69 14.69
N ILE A 98 -7.49 12.93 14.00
CA ILE A 98 -8.40 13.95 14.42
C ILE A 98 -9.37 13.37 15.40
N ALA A 99 -9.15 13.33 15.14
CA ALA A 99 -9.82 13.03 15.59
C ALA A 99 -10.08 13.09 16.31
N THR A 100 -9.42 13.35 15.54
CA THR A 100 -9.73 13.66 15.89
C THR A 100 -10.26 14.06 16.26
N SER A 101 -10.08 13.89 16.14
CA SER A 101 -10.71 14.32 16.38
C SER A 101 -11.33 14.48 16.77
N PRO A 102 -11.29 14.40 17.06
CA PRO A 102 -12.00 14.62 17.40
C PRO A 102 -12.38 14.64 17.78
N LEU A 103 -12.21 14.47 17.98
CA LEU A 103 -12.74 14.72 18.30
C LEU A 103 -13.00 14.77 18.50
N GLY A 104 -12.75 14.63 18.53
CA GLY A 104 -13.12 14.86 18.67
C GLY A 104 -13.26 14.77 18.74
N SER A 105 -13.14 14.71 18.88
CA SER A 105 -13.48 14.90 19.05
C SER A 105 -13.63 14.88 19.19
N SER A 106 -13.67 14.85 19.24
CA SER A 106 -13.93 15.07 19.51
C SER A 106 -14.08 15.09 19.67
N GLN A 107 -14.12 15.03 19.78
CA GLN A 107 -14.29 15.22 19.99
C GLN A 107 -14.26 15.32 20.12
#